data_828ecfbdbf901b353172c8c9ba4b567f
#
_entry.id   828ecfbdbf901b353172c8c9ba4b567f
#
_cell.length_a   1.000
_cell.length_b   1.000
_cell.length_c   1.000
_cell.angle_alpha   90.00
_cell.angle_beta   90.00
_cell.angle_gamma   90.00
#
_symmetry.space_group_name_H-M   'P 1'
#
loop_
_entity.id
_entity.type
_entity.pdbx_description
1 polymer ?
#
loop_
_entity_poly.entity_id
_entity_poly.type
_entity_poly.pdbx_seq_one_letter_code
_entity_poly.pdbx_strand_id
1 'polypeptide(L)'
;MINGVIFDMDGLMFDTERMWATFWEPALAALGLPYKEGLAEAERGTAGETSRNIVRSFYGEDCDANAIIDSLHRVADEAFQKPVPKKPGLDELLAWLDEQHIPMAVASSSRMHVIQRNLDNWGLTHYFKTLTSGQQVTHSKPDPEIFRLAAQQLGVEPARCLVLEDSYNGVRAGAAGGFVTVMVPDLLPADHEMRSLYTAECKSLTEVLERLKANEF
;
A
#
# COMPACT_ATOMS: atom_id res chain seq x y z
N MET A 1 11.37 18.15 13.02
CA MET A 1 11.78 18.29 11.60
C MET A 1 12.00 16.90 11.04
N ILE A 2 11.35 16.57 9.96
CA ILE A 2 11.43 15.27 9.26
C ILE A 2 12.73 15.18 8.48
N ASN A 3 13.45 14.07 8.62
CA ASN A 3 14.75 13.82 8.00
C ASN A 3 14.70 12.69 6.95
N GLY A 4 13.55 12.06 6.75
CA GLY A 4 13.32 11.03 5.74
C GLY A 4 11.85 10.70 5.62
N VAL A 5 11.44 10.19 4.45
CA VAL A 5 10.05 9.80 4.18
C VAL A 5 10.01 8.38 3.65
N ILE A 6 9.16 7.56 4.22
CA ILE A 6 8.86 6.19 3.78
C ILE A 6 7.43 6.17 3.26
N PHE A 7 7.29 5.76 2.01
CA PHE A 7 6.01 5.59 1.35
C PHE A 7 5.59 4.13 1.39
N ASP A 8 4.36 3.84 1.80
CA ASP A 8 3.71 2.64 1.30
C ASP A 8 3.46 2.80 -0.21
N MET A 9 3.11 1.72 -0.90
CA MET A 9 2.93 1.75 -2.35
C MET A 9 1.47 1.57 -2.76
N ASP A 10 0.87 0.47 -2.33
CA ASP A 10 -0.43 0.02 -2.79
C ASP A 10 -1.56 0.80 -2.10
N GLY A 11 -2.39 1.50 -2.87
CA GLY A 11 -3.42 2.41 -2.32
C GLY A 11 -2.92 3.82 -1.96
N LEU A 12 -1.62 3.98 -1.68
CA LEU A 12 -1.02 5.27 -1.35
C LEU A 12 -0.38 5.99 -2.56
N MET A 13 0.57 5.33 -3.23
CA MET A 13 1.26 5.88 -4.41
C MET A 13 0.51 5.57 -5.70
N PHE A 14 -0.05 4.36 -5.77
CA PHE A 14 -0.75 3.83 -6.94
C PHE A 14 -2.14 3.34 -6.58
N ASP A 15 -3.09 3.49 -7.50
CA ASP A 15 -4.51 3.14 -7.33
C ASP A 15 -4.75 1.64 -7.54
N THR A 16 -3.97 0.80 -6.87
CA THR A 16 -4.00 -0.66 -6.99
C THR A 16 -5.25 -1.26 -6.38
N GLU A 17 -5.74 -0.73 -5.26
CA GLU A 17 -6.89 -1.27 -4.53
C GLU A 17 -8.17 -1.24 -5.38
N ARG A 18 -8.42 -0.12 -6.09
CA ARG A 18 -9.58 -0.04 -7.00
C ARG A 18 -9.43 -0.98 -8.18
N MET A 19 -8.21 -1.21 -8.67
CA MET A 19 -7.97 -2.17 -9.74
C MET A 19 -8.28 -3.60 -9.31
N TRP A 20 -7.86 -4.02 -8.12
CA TRP A 20 -8.17 -5.35 -7.59
C TRP A 20 -9.67 -5.65 -7.59
N ALA A 21 -10.50 -4.69 -7.20
CA ALA A 21 -11.95 -4.85 -7.20
C ALA A 21 -12.50 -5.15 -8.61
N THR A 22 -11.88 -4.61 -9.66
CA THR A 22 -12.34 -4.82 -11.04
C THR A 22 -11.94 -6.18 -11.62
N PHE A 23 -11.02 -6.91 -11.01
CA PHE A 23 -10.52 -8.18 -11.52
C PHE A 23 -11.41 -9.37 -11.17
N TRP A 24 -12.27 -9.25 -10.15
CA TRP A 24 -13.13 -10.33 -9.71
C TRP A 24 -14.11 -10.80 -10.78
N GLU A 25 -14.81 -9.87 -11.42
CA GLU A 25 -15.80 -10.22 -12.45
C GLU A 25 -15.19 -10.99 -13.63
N PRO A 26 -14.12 -10.53 -14.31
CA PRO A 26 -13.50 -11.30 -15.38
C PRO A 26 -12.85 -12.60 -14.91
N ALA A 27 -12.31 -12.65 -13.68
CA ALA A 27 -11.73 -13.87 -13.12
C ALA A 27 -12.77 -14.97 -12.90
N LEU A 28 -13.93 -14.62 -12.39
CA LEU A 28 -15.05 -15.53 -12.17
C LEU A 28 -15.70 -15.95 -13.49
N ALA A 29 -15.88 -15.01 -14.42
CA ALA A 29 -16.41 -15.30 -15.75
C ALA A 29 -15.56 -16.33 -16.51
N ALA A 30 -14.23 -16.28 -16.36
CA ALA A 30 -13.32 -17.26 -16.96
C ALA A 30 -13.54 -18.71 -16.43
N LEU A 31 -14.15 -18.85 -15.25
CA LEU A 31 -14.50 -20.13 -14.62
C LEU A 31 -15.99 -20.48 -14.78
N GLY A 32 -16.76 -19.65 -15.51
CA GLY A 32 -18.21 -19.83 -15.68
C GLY A 32 -19.02 -19.51 -14.40
N LEU A 33 -18.44 -18.77 -13.45
CA LEU A 33 -19.09 -18.38 -12.21
C LEU A 33 -19.61 -16.95 -12.29
N PRO A 34 -20.80 -16.67 -11.72
CA PRO A 34 -21.31 -15.30 -11.64
C PRO A 34 -20.57 -14.50 -10.55
N TYR A 35 -20.35 -13.21 -10.79
CA TYR A 35 -19.90 -12.30 -9.73
C TYR A 35 -20.99 -12.16 -8.66
N LYS A 36 -20.59 -12.13 -7.40
CA LYS A 36 -21.49 -11.90 -6.25
C LYS A 36 -21.13 -10.58 -5.58
N GLU A 37 -22.12 -9.72 -5.43
CA GLU A 37 -21.97 -8.43 -4.77
C GLU A 37 -21.40 -8.58 -3.35
N GLY A 38 -20.49 -7.68 -2.96
CA GLY A 38 -19.82 -7.71 -1.66
C GLY A 38 -18.55 -8.57 -1.62
N LEU A 39 -18.26 -9.39 -2.64
CA LEU A 39 -17.05 -10.23 -2.64
C LEU A 39 -15.77 -9.40 -2.65
N ALA A 40 -15.68 -8.41 -3.54
CA ALA A 40 -14.49 -7.56 -3.64
C ALA A 40 -14.24 -6.77 -2.35
N GLU A 41 -15.29 -6.31 -1.69
CA GLU A 41 -15.22 -5.61 -0.40
C GLU A 41 -14.75 -6.54 0.72
N ALA A 42 -15.28 -7.78 0.77
CA ALA A 42 -14.91 -8.77 1.77
C ALA A 42 -13.45 -9.23 1.62
N GLU A 43 -12.94 -9.29 0.40
CA GLU A 43 -11.58 -9.71 0.07
C GLU A 43 -10.52 -8.63 0.26
N ARG A 44 -10.92 -7.38 0.49
CA ARG A 44 -9.98 -6.25 0.61
C ARG A 44 -9.00 -6.45 1.75
N GLY A 45 -7.71 -6.34 1.42
CA GLY A 45 -6.62 -6.48 2.40
C GLY A 45 -6.46 -7.89 2.97
N THR A 46 -7.10 -8.90 2.38
CA THR A 46 -6.96 -10.29 2.80
C THR A 46 -5.97 -11.06 1.93
N ALA A 47 -5.48 -12.17 2.45
CA ALA A 47 -4.61 -13.08 1.72
C ALA A 47 -4.64 -14.51 2.30
N GLY A 48 -4.10 -15.46 1.57
CA GLY A 48 -3.88 -16.83 2.03
C GLY A 48 -5.18 -17.54 2.40
N GLU A 49 -5.24 -18.15 3.59
CA GLU A 49 -6.40 -18.94 4.02
C GLU A 49 -7.62 -18.07 4.31
N THR A 50 -7.43 -16.84 4.77
CA THR A 50 -8.54 -15.89 5.00
C THR A 50 -9.28 -15.60 3.70
N SER A 51 -8.57 -15.33 2.61
CA SER A 51 -9.14 -15.13 1.29
C SER A 51 -9.89 -16.37 0.81
N ARG A 52 -9.31 -17.57 0.93
CA ARG A 52 -10.00 -18.81 0.59
C ARG A 52 -11.31 -19.04 1.37
N ASN A 53 -11.32 -18.70 2.64
CA ASN A 53 -12.53 -18.81 3.48
C ASN A 53 -13.59 -17.81 3.07
N ILE A 54 -13.22 -16.60 2.70
CA ILE A 54 -14.14 -15.61 2.14
C ILE A 54 -14.75 -16.13 0.84
N VAL A 55 -13.92 -16.62 -0.10
CA VAL A 55 -14.42 -17.20 -1.35
C VAL A 55 -15.40 -18.33 -1.08
N ARG A 56 -15.08 -19.26 -0.15
CA ARG A 56 -16.01 -20.35 0.25
C ARG A 56 -17.32 -19.84 0.82
N SER A 57 -17.29 -18.77 1.62
CA SER A 57 -18.51 -18.17 2.17
C SER A 57 -19.46 -17.64 1.10
N PHE A 58 -18.93 -17.19 -0.04
CA PHE A 58 -19.71 -16.73 -1.19
C PHE A 58 -20.13 -17.86 -2.12
N TYR A 59 -19.25 -18.84 -2.41
CA TYR A 59 -19.50 -19.87 -3.45
C TYR A 59 -19.79 -21.26 -2.90
N GLY A 60 -19.74 -21.46 -1.58
CA GLY A 60 -19.98 -22.71 -0.90
C GLY A 60 -18.68 -23.45 -0.53
N GLU A 61 -18.76 -24.30 0.48
CA GLU A 61 -17.61 -25.03 1.01
C GLU A 61 -16.95 -25.96 -0.02
N ASP A 62 -17.74 -26.49 -0.96
CA ASP A 62 -17.27 -27.40 -2.02
C ASP A 62 -16.67 -26.69 -3.22
N CYS A 63 -16.62 -25.35 -3.25
CA CYS A 63 -16.03 -24.61 -4.36
C CYS A 63 -14.50 -24.78 -4.38
N ASP A 64 -13.92 -24.78 -5.57
CA ASP A 64 -12.46 -24.72 -5.72
C ASP A 64 -11.96 -23.28 -5.52
N ALA A 65 -11.82 -22.89 -4.23
CA ALA A 65 -11.36 -21.56 -3.87
C ALA A 65 -9.94 -21.25 -4.41
N ASN A 66 -9.08 -22.28 -4.58
CA ASN A 66 -7.76 -22.07 -5.17
C ASN A 66 -7.87 -21.70 -6.65
N ALA A 67 -8.69 -22.42 -7.43
CA ALA A 67 -8.90 -22.10 -8.84
C ALA A 67 -9.46 -20.67 -9.02
N ILE A 68 -10.35 -20.23 -8.14
CA ILE A 68 -10.91 -18.85 -8.16
C ILE A 68 -9.80 -17.82 -7.89
N ILE A 69 -9.01 -18.01 -6.84
CA ILE A 69 -7.90 -17.12 -6.48
C ILE A 69 -6.81 -17.12 -7.57
N ASP A 70 -6.48 -18.27 -8.14
CA ASP A 70 -5.51 -18.38 -9.24
C ASP A 70 -6.02 -17.67 -10.50
N SER A 71 -7.32 -17.74 -10.76
CA SER A 71 -7.93 -17.00 -11.87
C SER A 71 -7.86 -15.48 -11.65
N LEU A 72 -8.13 -15.02 -10.42
CA LEU A 72 -7.98 -13.62 -10.04
C LEU A 72 -6.54 -13.12 -10.25
N HIS A 73 -5.55 -13.90 -9.78
CA HIS A 73 -4.14 -13.54 -9.95
C HIS A 73 -3.72 -13.49 -11.42
N ARG A 74 -4.23 -14.39 -12.28
CA ARG A 74 -3.94 -14.32 -13.73
C ARG A 74 -4.47 -13.04 -14.37
N VAL A 75 -5.72 -12.65 -14.05
CA VAL A 75 -6.29 -11.39 -14.53
C VAL A 75 -5.50 -10.19 -14.02
N ALA A 76 -5.12 -10.21 -12.75
CA ALA A 76 -4.30 -9.16 -12.14
C ALA A 76 -2.92 -9.06 -12.80
N ASP A 77 -2.25 -10.19 -13.04
CA ASP A 77 -0.93 -10.22 -13.68
C ASP A 77 -0.97 -9.63 -15.10
N GLU A 78 -2.02 -9.91 -15.87
CA GLU A 78 -2.22 -9.31 -17.20
C GLU A 78 -2.49 -7.79 -17.09
N ALA A 79 -3.35 -7.39 -16.20
CA ALA A 79 -3.71 -5.97 -16.00
C ALA A 79 -2.51 -5.15 -15.54
N PHE A 80 -1.72 -5.68 -14.61
CA PHE A 80 -0.53 -5.02 -14.06
C PHE A 80 0.68 -5.01 -15.01
N GLN A 81 0.57 -5.56 -16.24
CA GLN A 81 1.53 -5.27 -17.31
C GLN A 81 1.43 -3.81 -17.80
N LYS A 82 0.28 -3.17 -17.59
CA LYS A 82 0.08 -1.74 -17.89
C LYS A 82 0.46 -0.89 -16.68
N PRO A 83 0.85 0.39 -16.89
CA PRO A 83 1.09 1.30 -15.79
C PRO A 83 -0.16 1.47 -14.90
N VAL A 84 0.00 1.21 -13.60
CA VAL A 84 -1.04 1.48 -12.61
C VAL A 84 -1.18 2.99 -12.43
N PRO A 85 -2.40 3.56 -12.40
CA PRO A 85 -2.59 4.99 -12.19
C PRO A 85 -1.94 5.46 -10.88
N LYS A 86 -1.27 6.62 -10.94
CA LYS A 86 -0.71 7.28 -9.76
C LYS A 86 -1.82 7.97 -8.96
N LYS A 87 -1.63 8.04 -7.65
CA LYS A 87 -2.49 8.85 -6.77
C LYS A 87 -2.20 10.34 -6.95
N PRO A 88 -3.21 11.20 -6.86
CA PRO A 88 -3.03 12.66 -7.01
C PRO A 88 -2.03 13.23 -6.00
N GLY A 89 -1.14 14.12 -6.47
CA GLY A 89 -0.13 14.79 -5.66
C GLY A 89 1.18 14.02 -5.50
N LEU A 90 1.30 12.80 -6.04
CA LEU A 90 2.52 11.99 -5.91
C LEU A 90 3.72 12.68 -6.55
N ASP A 91 3.60 13.11 -7.80
CA ASP A 91 4.73 13.70 -8.54
C ASP A 91 5.22 14.99 -7.88
N GLU A 92 4.31 15.83 -7.46
CA GLU A 92 4.63 17.11 -6.82
C GLU A 92 5.28 16.89 -5.45
N LEU A 93 4.82 15.88 -4.68
CA LEU A 93 5.41 15.55 -3.39
C LEU A 93 6.82 15.00 -3.56
N LEU A 94 7.03 14.05 -4.49
CA LEU A 94 8.36 13.48 -4.76
C LEU A 94 9.35 14.54 -5.23
N ALA A 95 8.95 15.39 -6.18
CA ALA A 95 9.79 16.48 -6.69
C ALA A 95 10.20 17.44 -5.59
N TRP A 96 9.26 17.85 -4.73
CA TRP A 96 9.56 18.76 -3.63
C TRP A 96 10.49 18.12 -2.58
N LEU A 97 10.29 16.85 -2.20
CA LEU A 97 11.16 16.16 -1.26
C LEU A 97 12.59 16.03 -1.82
N ASP A 98 12.74 15.78 -3.12
CA ASP A 98 14.03 15.72 -3.80
C ASP A 98 14.73 17.08 -3.79
N GLU A 99 14.02 18.16 -4.12
CA GLU A 99 14.53 19.54 -4.03
C GLU A 99 14.99 19.92 -2.61
N GLN A 100 14.31 19.41 -1.58
CA GLN A 100 14.70 19.61 -0.18
C GLN A 100 15.80 18.64 0.29
N HIS A 101 16.28 17.75 -0.57
CA HIS A 101 17.26 16.70 -0.26
C HIS A 101 16.84 15.79 0.91
N ILE A 102 15.52 15.55 1.06
CA ILE A 102 14.96 14.64 2.05
C ILE A 102 14.96 13.23 1.46
N PRO A 103 15.73 12.28 2.01
CA PRO A 103 15.81 10.93 1.47
C PRO A 103 14.48 10.18 1.57
N MET A 104 14.16 9.46 0.49
CA MET A 104 12.90 8.73 0.35
C MET A 104 13.14 7.23 0.22
N ALA A 105 12.20 6.43 0.76
CA ALA A 105 12.13 4.99 0.59
C ALA A 105 10.72 4.55 0.24
N VAL A 106 10.60 3.40 -0.42
CA VAL A 106 9.34 2.65 -0.51
C VAL A 106 9.41 1.46 0.45
N ALA A 107 8.32 1.19 1.17
CA ALA A 107 8.15 0.02 2.03
C ALA A 107 6.77 -0.61 1.83
N SER A 108 6.68 -1.60 0.95
CA SER A 108 5.43 -2.25 0.53
C SER A 108 5.44 -3.74 0.86
N SER A 109 4.26 -4.28 1.21
CA SER A 109 4.05 -5.73 1.36
C SER A 109 4.18 -6.49 0.04
N SER A 110 4.17 -5.81 -1.08
CA SER A 110 4.33 -6.37 -2.43
C SER A 110 5.73 -6.97 -2.65
N ARG A 111 5.82 -7.88 -3.63
CA ARG A 111 7.09 -8.48 -4.06
C ARG A 111 7.98 -7.42 -4.71
N MET A 112 9.30 -7.56 -4.56
CA MET A 112 10.28 -6.58 -5.07
C MET A 112 10.11 -6.26 -6.57
N HIS A 113 9.88 -7.28 -7.41
CA HIS A 113 9.68 -7.05 -8.84
C HIS A 113 8.42 -6.26 -9.17
N VAL A 114 7.38 -6.31 -8.32
CA VAL A 114 6.15 -5.51 -8.46
C VAL A 114 6.42 -4.05 -8.10
N ILE A 115 7.14 -3.83 -7.00
CA ILE A 115 7.56 -2.48 -6.58
C ILE A 115 8.37 -1.84 -7.70
N GLN A 116 9.41 -2.53 -8.16
CA GLN A 116 10.31 -2.04 -9.21
C GLN A 116 9.54 -1.72 -10.50
N ARG A 117 8.67 -2.65 -10.98
CA ARG A 117 7.87 -2.44 -12.17
C ARG A 117 6.97 -1.21 -12.09
N ASN A 118 6.27 -1.02 -10.95
CA ASN A 118 5.37 0.11 -10.78
C ASN A 118 6.13 1.45 -10.79
N LEU A 119 7.30 1.50 -10.17
CA LEU A 119 8.16 2.68 -10.19
C LEU A 119 8.76 2.94 -11.57
N ASP A 120 9.25 1.91 -12.25
CA ASP A 120 9.88 2.02 -13.57
C ASP A 120 8.88 2.45 -14.64
N ASN A 121 7.64 1.97 -14.58
CA ASN A 121 6.57 2.33 -15.50
C ASN A 121 6.29 3.85 -15.53
N TRP A 122 6.60 4.56 -14.45
CA TRP A 122 6.44 6.00 -14.32
C TRP A 122 7.77 6.76 -14.22
N GLY A 123 8.91 6.06 -14.32
CA GLY A 123 10.24 6.65 -14.20
C GLY A 123 10.53 7.21 -12.80
N LEU A 124 9.93 6.66 -11.74
CA LEU A 124 10.02 7.18 -10.37
C LEU A 124 11.15 6.57 -9.55
N THR A 125 11.78 5.50 -10.02
CA THR A 125 12.80 4.75 -9.25
C THR A 125 13.94 5.64 -8.74
N HIS A 126 14.32 6.66 -9.52
CA HIS A 126 15.44 7.56 -9.19
C HIS A 126 15.21 8.43 -7.95
N TYR A 127 13.96 8.63 -7.51
CA TYR A 127 13.63 9.37 -6.29
C TYR A 127 13.97 8.60 -5.00
N PHE A 128 14.00 7.27 -5.07
CA PHE A 128 14.08 6.44 -3.87
C PHE A 128 15.49 5.91 -3.63
N LYS A 129 16.03 6.21 -2.44
CA LYS A 129 17.31 5.71 -1.99
C LYS A 129 17.27 4.19 -1.74
N THR A 130 16.13 3.67 -1.30
CA THR A 130 15.92 2.25 -1.02
C THR A 130 14.50 1.80 -1.26
N LEU A 131 14.36 0.53 -1.64
CA LEU A 131 13.08 -0.17 -1.80
C LEU A 131 13.08 -1.36 -0.84
N THR A 132 12.06 -1.43 0.01
CA THR A 132 11.88 -2.50 1.00
C THR A 132 10.60 -3.27 0.66
N SER A 133 10.75 -4.56 0.42
CA SER A 133 9.66 -5.48 0.08
C SER A 133 9.27 -6.32 1.29
N GLY A 134 8.01 -6.72 1.39
CA GLY A 134 7.56 -7.71 2.36
C GLY A 134 8.31 -9.05 2.32
N GLN A 135 9.03 -9.35 1.21
CA GLN A 135 9.90 -10.54 1.13
C GLN A 135 11.19 -10.43 1.95
N GLN A 136 11.55 -9.25 2.42
CA GLN A 136 12.79 -8.97 3.17
C GLN A 136 12.58 -8.99 4.69
N VAL A 137 11.35 -9.18 5.14
CA VAL A 137 10.98 -9.19 6.55
C VAL A 137 10.35 -10.52 6.96
N THR A 138 10.44 -10.83 8.24
CA THR A 138 9.85 -12.05 8.82
C THR A 138 8.38 -11.83 9.18
N HIS A 139 8.07 -10.63 9.68
CA HIS A 139 6.73 -10.26 10.12
C HIS A 139 6.18 -9.15 9.23
N SER A 140 5.01 -9.42 8.64
CA SER A 140 4.29 -8.42 7.83
C SER A 140 3.59 -7.40 8.71
N LYS A 141 3.19 -6.25 8.13
CA LYS A 141 2.31 -5.27 8.77
C LYS A 141 1.10 -6.00 9.40
N PRO A 142 0.73 -5.75 10.66
CA PRO A 142 1.03 -4.56 11.46
C PRO A 142 2.35 -4.58 12.26
N ASP A 143 3.23 -5.56 12.07
CA ASP A 143 4.56 -5.49 12.68
C ASP A 143 5.37 -4.35 12.03
N PRO A 144 6.11 -3.54 12.83
CA PRO A 144 6.90 -2.42 12.33
C PRO A 144 8.18 -2.80 11.57
N GLU A 145 8.50 -4.08 11.43
CA GLU A 145 9.78 -4.59 10.90
C GLU A 145 10.11 -3.96 9.55
N ILE A 146 9.13 -3.87 8.63
CA ILE A 146 9.37 -3.34 7.28
C ILE A 146 9.74 -1.85 7.29
N PHE A 147 9.08 -1.04 8.12
CA PHE A 147 9.40 0.39 8.23
C PHE A 147 10.72 0.62 8.96
N ARG A 148 11.02 -0.19 9.99
CA ARG A 148 12.33 -0.13 10.68
C ARG A 148 13.47 -0.48 9.74
N LEU A 149 13.30 -1.51 8.91
CA LEU A 149 14.28 -1.87 7.89
C LEU A 149 14.49 -0.74 6.88
N ALA A 150 13.41 -0.13 6.37
CA ALA A 150 13.48 1.00 5.46
C ALA A 150 14.18 2.22 6.10
N ALA A 151 13.85 2.57 7.35
CA ALA A 151 14.49 3.66 8.08
C ALA A 151 15.99 3.41 8.33
N GLN A 152 16.35 2.17 8.67
CA GLN A 152 17.74 1.76 8.80
C GLN A 152 18.51 1.94 7.49
N GLN A 153 17.94 1.54 6.36
CA GLN A 153 18.54 1.70 5.03
C GLN A 153 18.66 3.17 4.60
N LEU A 154 17.69 4.01 5.01
CA LEU A 154 17.77 5.46 4.84
C LEU A 154 18.86 6.09 5.73
N GLY A 155 19.15 5.49 6.88
CA GLY A 155 20.01 6.07 7.92
C GLY A 155 19.28 7.16 8.73
N VAL A 156 17.98 7.01 8.93
CA VAL A 156 17.13 7.99 9.63
C VAL A 156 16.47 7.32 10.84
N GLU A 157 16.49 8.02 11.98
CA GLU A 157 15.82 7.56 13.19
C GLU A 157 14.29 7.56 13.01
N PRO A 158 13.57 6.53 13.51
CA PRO A 158 12.11 6.44 13.37
C PRO A 158 11.35 7.71 13.78
N ALA A 159 11.71 8.31 14.92
CA ALA A 159 11.05 9.52 15.41
C ALA A 159 11.24 10.77 14.52
N ARG A 160 12.14 10.70 13.55
CA ARG A 160 12.39 11.76 12.53
C ARG A 160 12.05 11.30 11.12
N CYS A 161 11.41 10.16 10.98
CA CYS A 161 11.02 9.60 9.71
C CYS A 161 9.49 9.64 9.58
N LEU A 162 9.01 10.20 8.49
CA LEU A 162 7.60 10.23 8.14
C LEU A 162 7.24 8.94 7.43
N VAL A 163 6.22 8.24 7.90
CA VAL A 163 5.58 7.12 7.22
C VAL A 163 4.25 7.58 6.65
N LEU A 164 4.06 7.41 5.36
CA LEU A 164 2.81 7.66 4.65
C LEU A 164 2.14 6.33 4.35
N GLU A 165 0.87 6.20 4.74
CA GLU A 165 0.11 4.94 4.69
C GLU A 165 -1.38 5.18 4.45
N ASP A 166 -2.04 4.24 3.76
CA ASP A 166 -3.49 4.27 3.53
C ASP A 166 -4.25 3.21 4.34
N SER A 167 -3.55 2.17 4.81
CA SER A 167 -4.13 0.98 5.42
C SER A 167 -4.04 0.98 6.96
N TYR A 168 -4.99 0.29 7.60
CA TYR A 168 -5.00 0.13 9.06
C TYR A 168 -3.77 -0.62 9.58
N ASN A 169 -3.37 -1.68 8.88
CA ASN A 169 -2.19 -2.46 9.30
C ASN A 169 -0.90 -1.66 9.15
N GLY A 170 -0.80 -0.83 8.13
CA GLY A 170 0.34 0.04 7.95
C GLY A 170 0.40 1.17 8.98
N VAL A 171 -0.74 1.78 9.32
CA VAL A 171 -0.81 2.78 10.40
C VAL A 171 -0.40 2.16 11.75
N ARG A 172 -0.88 0.95 12.08
CA ARG A 172 -0.45 0.22 13.28
C ARG A 172 1.06 -0.02 13.27
N ALA A 173 1.61 -0.46 12.14
CA ALA A 173 3.05 -0.70 11.99
C ALA A 173 3.88 0.58 12.17
N GLY A 174 3.46 1.70 11.56
CA GLY A 174 4.11 2.99 11.72
C GLY A 174 4.10 3.47 13.17
N ALA A 175 2.94 3.43 13.82
CA ALA A 175 2.79 3.82 15.23
C ALA A 175 3.62 2.92 16.16
N ALA A 176 3.55 1.59 16.00
CA ALA A 176 4.33 0.63 16.79
C ALA A 176 5.84 0.77 16.57
N GLY A 177 6.25 1.26 15.41
CA GLY A 177 7.64 1.54 15.07
C GLY A 177 8.19 2.84 15.68
N GLY A 178 7.34 3.71 16.21
CA GLY A 178 7.71 5.02 16.74
C GLY A 178 7.95 6.08 15.66
N PHE A 179 7.31 5.92 14.49
CA PHE A 179 7.39 6.85 13.37
C PHE A 179 6.40 8.00 13.48
N VAL A 180 6.70 9.12 12.84
CA VAL A 180 5.68 10.12 12.51
C VAL A 180 4.81 9.51 11.42
N THR A 181 3.60 9.06 11.79
CA THR A 181 2.74 8.30 10.88
C THR A 181 1.59 9.17 10.39
N VAL A 182 1.47 9.32 9.09
CA VAL A 182 0.37 10.05 8.44
C VAL A 182 -0.49 9.05 7.67
N MET A 183 -1.76 9.01 8.00
CA MET A 183 -2.73 8.24 7.24
C MET A 183 -3.28 9.08 6.09
N VAL A 184 -3.25 8.52 4.88
CA VAL A 184 -3.89 9.08 3.67
C VAL A 184 -4.92 8.05 3.20
N PRO A 185 -6.16 8.08 3.73
CA PRO A 185 -7.15 7.05 3.45
C PRO A 185 -7.45 6.90 1.97
N ASP A 186 -7.47 5.67 1.46
CA ASP A 186 -7.96 5.37 0.10
C ASP A 186 -9.42 4.92 0.12
N LEU A 187 -9.68 3.66 0.38
CA LEU A 187 -11.03 3.09 0.35
C LEU A 187 -11.68 2.97 1.75
N LEU A 188 -10.87 2.88 2.80
CA LEU A 188 -11.33 2.78 4.18
C LEU A 188 -11.06 4.09 4.92
N PRO A 189 -12.12 4.80 5.40
CA PRO A 189 -11.92 6.00 6.22
C PRO A 189 -11.30 5.63 7.57
N ALA A 190 -10.56 6.56 8.17
CA ALA A 190 -10.00 6.35 9.50
C ALA A 190 -11.12 6.10 10.53
N ASP A 191 -11.02 5.01 11.27
CA ASP A 191 -11.89 4.70 12.40
C ASP A 191 -11.38 5.30 13.72
N HIS A 192 -12.00 4.94 14.84
CA HIS A 192 -11.60 5.44 16.15
C HIS A 192 -10.21 4.93 16.57
N GLU A 193 -9.85 3.68 16.23
CA GLU A 193 -8.53 3.13 16.53
C GLU A 193 -7.46 3.89 15.75
N MET A 194 -7.63 4.05 14.44
CA MET A 194 -6.67 4.75 13.60
C MET A 194 -6.40 6.17 14.09
N ARG A 195 -7.47 6.90 14.48
CA ARG A 195 -7.34 8.25 15.05
C ARG A 195 -6.54 8.33 16.34
N SER A 196 -6.39 7.21 17.05
CA SER A 196 -5.55 7.15 18.25
C SER A 196 -4.08 6.80 17.98
N LEU A 197 -3.76 6.33 16.77
CA LEU A 197 -2.45 5.79 16.41
C LEU A 197 -1.64 6.72 15.53
N TYR A 198 -2.27 7.36 14.53
CA TYR A 198 -1.54 8.22 13.61
C TYR A 198 -1.23 9.59 14.21
N THR A 199 -0.19 10.23 13.70
CA THR A 199 0.17 11.63 14.04
C THR A 199 -0.79 12.60 13.36
N ALA A 200 -1.19 12.32 12.11
CA ALA A 200 -2.11 13.13 11.33
C ALA A 200 -2.84 12.30 10.28
N GLU A 201 -4.00 12.80 9.84
CA GLU A 201 -4.73 12.33 8.67
C GLU A 201 -4.69 13.41 7.59
N CYS A 202 -4.39 13.01 6.35
CA CYS A 202 -4.44 13.88 5.17
C CYS A 202 -5.35 13.25 4.12
N LYS A 203 -6.07 14.07 3.37
CA LYS A 203 -7.02 13.61 2.34
C LYS A 203 -6.33 13.14 1.06
N SER A 204 -5.08 13.55 0.85
CA SER A 204 -4.29 13.26 -0.35
C SER A 204 -2.81 13.54 -0.12
N LEU A 205 -1.96 13.07 -1.04
CA LEU A 205 -0.54 13.41 -1.04
C LEU A 205 -0.30 14.91 -1.29
N THR A 206 -1.24 15.61 -1.94
CA THR A 206 -1.19 17.07 -2.07
C THR A 206 -1.28 17.74 -0.71
N GLU A 207 -2.21 17.31 0.17
CA GLU A 207 -2.30 17.86 1.53
C GLU A 207 -1.07 17.53 2.37
N VAL A 208 -0.49 16.32 2.21
CA VAL A 208 0.80 15.98 2.84
C VAL A 208 1.88 16.97 2.45
N LEU A 209 1.99 17.32 1.16
CA LEU A 209 2.95 18.29 0.65
C LEU A 209 2.72 19.69 1.27
N GLU A 210 1.47 20.14 1.35
CA GLU A 210 1.14 21.44 1.94
C GLU A 210 1.56 21.51 3.41
N ARG A 211 1.28 20.47 4.19
CA ARG A 211 1.66 20.39 5.61
C ARG A 211 3.17 20.27 5.82
N LEU A 212 3.88 19.54 4.96
CA LEU A 212 5.35 19.51 4.99
C LEU A 212 5.96 20.89 4.75
N LYS A 213 5.44 21.65 3.76
CA LYS A 213 5.85 23.02 3.50
C LYS A 213 5.58 23.97 4.66
N ALA A 214 4.51 23.70 5.43
CA ALA A 214 4.14 24.45 6.64
C ALA A 214 4.91 24.03 7.91
N ASN A 215 5.77 22.98 7.83
CA ASN A 215 6.46 22.36 8.97
C ASN A 215 5.50 21.87 10.08
N GLU A 216 4.40 21.22 9.67
CA GLU A 216 3.37 20.71 10.59
C GLU A 216 3.63 19.28 11.08
N PHE A 217 4.75 18.66 10.70
CA PHE A 217 5.14 17.30 11.10
C PHE A 217 6.45 17.27 11.87
#